data_0788d9e38cd2894845e23728418c6fe8
#
_entry.id   0788d9e38cd2894845e23728418c6fe8
#
_cell.length_a   1.000
_cell.length_b   1.000
_cell.length_c   1.000
_cell.angle_alpha   90.00
_cell.angle_beta   90.00
_cell.angle_gamma   90.00
#
_symmetry.space_group_name_H-M   'P 1'
#
loop_
_entity.id
_entity.type
_entity.pdbx_description
1 polymer ?
#
loop_
_entity_poly.entity_id
_entity_poly.type
_entity_poly.pdbx_seq_one_letter_code
_entity_poly.pdbx_strand_id
1 'polypeptide(L)'
;MRRFTVAERWIHRGTAALLGTTMITAAFLYLPMLSEIAGRRDLLVTVHEWSGLAALVPVLAGLVSRAFRADLVRLNRFGPHDRGWLRATLRRRPHPSGKFNPGQKMYASLAAGAVLVMTGTGLIMWFTSLAPLVYRTGATFVHDWGALLLGALVLGHIWIASNDPEARGGLRTGFVSRAWARRHHELWADSPEE
;
A
#
# COMPACT_ATOMS: atom_id res chain seq x y z
N MET A 1 -7.07 22.08 6.48
CA MET A 1 -7.88 20.99 7.04
C MET A 1 -6.97 19.84 7.44
N ARG A 2 -7.24 19.20 8.56
CA ARG A 2 -6.49 18.01 8.99
C ARG A 2 -6.96 16.80 8.20
N ARG A 3 -6.07 16.17 7.44
CA ARG A 3 -6.38 14.99 6.64
C ARG A 3 -5.93 13.69 7.31
N PHE A 4 -4.74 13.70 7.91
CA PHE A 4 -4.15 12.54 8.55
C PHE A 4 -3.64 12.86 9.95
N THR A 5 -3.89 11.97 10.88
CA THR A 5 -3.33 12.00 12.23
C THR A 5 -1.85 11.63 12.22
N VAL A 6 -1.17 11.82 13.34
CA VAL A 6 0.22 11.39 13.51
C VAL A 6 0.33 9.87 13.36
N ALA A 7 -0.61 9.12 13.95
CA ALA A 7 -0.64 7.66 13.87
C ALA A 7 -0.74 7.16 12.41
N GLU A 8 -1.69 7.68 11.62
CA GLU A 8 -1.88 7.29 10.21
C GLU A 8 -0.62 7.55 9.38
N ARG A 9 0.07 8.66 9.64
CA ARG A 9 1.31 9.02 8.95
C ARG A 9 2.46 8.06 9.31
N TRP A 10 2.59 7.67 10.58
CA TRP A 10 3.60 6.70 11.00
C TRP A 10 3.31 5.29 10.48
N ILE A 11 2.03 4.87 10.48
CA ILE A 11 1.61 3.60 9.87
C ILE A 11 2.02 3.56 8.39
N HIS A 12 1.69 4.61 7.63
CA HIS A 12 2.06 4.67 6.22
C HIS A 12 3.58 4.65 6.02
N ARG A 13 4.34 5.45 6.78
CA ARG A 13 5.81 5.52 6.66
C ARG A 13 6.47 4.19 7.03
N GLY A 14 6.04 3.57 8.12
CA GLY A 14 6.55 2.28 8.56
C GLY A 14 6.28 1.18 7.54
N THR A 15 5.04 1.10 7.05
CA THR A 15 4.69 0.14 5.99
C THR A 15 5.48 0.41 4.72
N ALA A 16 5.60 1.67 4.29
CA ALA A 16 6.34 2.04 3.09
C ALA A 16 7.84 1.72 3.19
N ALA A 17 8.46 1.96 4.36
CA ALA A 17 9.86 1.63 4.59
C ALA A 17 10.10 0.12 4.55
N LEU A 18 9.28 -0.66 5.27
CA LEU A 18 9.42 -2.11 5.32
C LEU A 18 9.12 -2.76 3.97
N LEU A 19 8.05 -2.36 3.32
CA LEU A 19 7.71 -2.87 1.99
C LEU A 19 8.75 -2.45 0.94
N GLY A 20 9.27 -1.23 1.02
CA GLY A 20 10.37 -0.76 0.17
C GLY A 20 11.63 -1.59 0.35
N THR A 21 12.02 -1.89 1.60
CA THR A 21 13.14 -2.79 1.91
C THR A 21 12.92 -4.18 1.32
N THR A 22 11.72 -4.74 1.51
CA THR A 22 11.36 -6.04 0.95
C THR A 22 11.45 -6.06 -0.58
N MET A 23 10.96 -5.01 -1.25
CA MET A 23 11.03 -4.90 -2.71
C MET A 23 12.46 -4.72 -3.23
N ILE A 24 13.27 -3.92 -2.55
CA ILE A 24 14.68 -3.73 -2.91
C ILE A 24 15.44 -5.05 -2.77
N THR A 25 15.29 -5.73 -1.62
CA THR A 25 15.93 -7.03 -1.41
C THR A 25 15.43 -8.09 -2.39
N ALA A 26 14.14 -8.09 -2.76
CA ALA A 26 13.59 -8.96 -3.81
C ALA A 26 14.30 -8.74 -5.15
N ALA A 27 14.52 -7.50 -5.57
CA ALA A 27 15.24 -7.18 -6.80
C ALA A 27 16.68 -7.74 -6.78
N PHE A 28 17.38 -7.61 -5.63
CA PHE A 28 18.72 -8.19 -5.45
C PHE A 28 18.71 -9.72 -5.46
N LEU A 29 17.67 -10.36 -4.94
CA LEU A 29 17.55 -11.81 -4.93
C LEU A 29 17.18 -12.38 -6.30
N TYR A 30 16.39 -11.63 -7.08
CA TYR A 30 15.86 -12.08 -8.36
C TYR A 30 16.79 -11.81 -9.54
N LEU A 31 17.57 -10.73 -9.50
CA LEU A 31 18.49 -10.33 -10.56
C LEU A 31 19.92 -10.81 -10.23
N PRO A 32 20.46 -11.82 -10.96
CA PRO A 32 21.77 -12.42 -10.65
C PRO A 32 22.89 -11.38 -10.53
N MET A 33 22.93 -10.40 -11.44
CA MET A 33 23.93 -9.35 -11.45
C MET A 33 23.93 -8.52 -10.15
N LEU A 34 22.74 -8.19 -9.59
CA LEU A 34 22.63 -7.48 -8.32
C LEU A 34 23.03 -8.37 -7.13
N SER A 35 22.68 -9.66 -7.19
CA SER A 35 23.05 -10.63 -6.17
C SER A 35 24.58 -10.81 -6.09
N GLU A 36 25.26 -10.84 -7.22
CA GLU A 36 26.73 -10.92 -7.31
C GLU A 36 27.41 -9.67 -6.76
N ILE A 37 26.90 -8.48 -7.09
CA ILE A 37 27.41 -7.20 -6.56
C ILE A 37 27.29 -7.15 -5.03
N ALA A 38 26.17 -7.63 -4.49
CA ALA A 38 25.94 -7.64 -3.04
C ALA A 38 26.84 -8.64 -2.30
N GLY A 39 27.19 -9.78 -2.93
CA GLY A 39 28.10 -10.81 -2.41
C GLY A 39 27.63 -11.49 -1.11
N ARG A 40 26.43 -11.17 -0.60
CA ARG A 40 25.89 -11.66 0.70
C ARG A 40 24.43 -12.06 0.56
N ARG A 41 24.19 -13.12 -0.23
CA ARG A 41 22.85 -13.60 -0.52
C ARG A 41 22.07 -14.03 0.75
N ASP A 42 22.72 -14.65 1.70
CA ASP A 42 22.18 -15.06 3.00
C ASP A 42 21.60 -13.89 3.79
N LEU A 43 22.33 -12.78 3.84
CA LEU A 43 21.86 -11.55 4.49
C LEU A 43 20.66 -10.95 3.73
N LEU A 44 20.69 -10.95 2.40
CA LEU A 44 19.57 -10.45 1.59
C LEU A 44 18.30 -11.27 1.84
N VAL A 45 18.41 -12.60 1.90
CA VAL A 45 17.27 -13.48 2.23
C VAL A 45 16.74 -13.16 3.62
N THR A 46 17.60 -13.09 4.63
CA THR A 46 17.19 -12.78 6.01
C THR A 46 16.48 -11.41 6.08
N VAL A 47 17.04 -10.37 5.46
CA VAL A 47 16.42 -9.04 5.47
C VAL A 47 15.09 -9.04 4.73
N HIS A 48 14.98 -9.77 3.61
CA HIS A 48 13.75 -9.90 2.84
C HIS A 48 12.64 -10.54 3.66
N GLU A 49 12.91 -11.69 4.26
CA GLU A 49 11.95 -12.46 5.06
C GLU A 49 11.44 -11.65 6.25
N TRP A 50 12.35 -11.08 7.05
CA TRP A 50 11.98 -10.32 8.22
C TRP A 50 11.32 -8.98 7.90
N SER A 51 11.76 -8.26 6.88
CA SER A 51 11.09 -7.01 6.47
C SER A 51 9.71 -7.28 5.88
N GLY A 52 9.54 -8.37 5.12
CA GLY A 52 8.26 -8.79 4.58
C GLY A 52 7.25 -9.13 5.68
N LEU A 53 7.66 -9.91 6.68
CA LEU A 53 6.80 -10.22 7.82
C LEU A 53 6.51 -8.99 8.67
N ALA A 54 7.53 -8.16 8.93
CA ALA A 54 7.40 -6.94 9.71
C ALA A 54 6.51 -5.88 9.04
N ALA A 55 6.31 -5.94 7.72
CA ALA A 55 5.44 -5.00 7.00
C ALA A 55 3.98 -5.01 7.47
N LEU A 56 3.53 -6.09 8.11
CA LEU A 56 2.21 -6.18 8.75
C LEU A 56 2.12 -5.41 10.07
N VAL A 57 3.25 -5.24 10.79
CA VAL A 57 3.27 -4.69 12.16
C VAL A 57 2.69 -3.26 12.24
N PRO A 58 3.08 -2.30 11.38
CA PRO A 58 2.50 -0.95 11.45
C PRO A 58 0.99 -0.92 11.27
N VAL A 59 0.45 -1.76 10.37
CA VAL A 59 -0.98 -1.87 10.09
C VAL A 59 -1.71 -2.48 11.29
N LEU A 60 -1.21 -3.57 11.85
CA LEU A 60 -1.77 -4.22 13.03
C LEU A 60 -1.73 -3.29 14.26
N ALA A 61 -0.60 -2.63 14.52
CA ALA A 61 -0.48 -1.63 15.57
C ALA A 61 -1.44 -0.45 15.35
N GLY A 62 -1.67 -0.09 14.08
CA GLY A 62 -2.62 0.96 13.69
C GLY A 62 -4.06 0.68 14.11
N LEU A 63 -4.45 -0.57 14.29
CA LEU A 63 -5.80 -0.94 14.75
C LEU A 63 -6.14 -0.40 16.16
N VAL A 64 -5.15 0.01 16.94
CA VAL A 64 -5.36 0.73 18.21
C VAL A 64 -5.88 2.15 17.96
N SER A 65 -5.53 2.78 16.84
CA SER A 65 -5.93 4.14 16.49
C SER A 65 -7.39 4.20 16.00
N ARG A 66 -8.23 5.01 16.66
CA ARG A 66 -9.62 5.24 16.23
C ARG A 66 -9.68 5.86 14.83
N ALA A 67 -8.81 6.83 14.54
CA ALA A 67 -8.75 7.49 13.22
C ALA A 67 -8.40 6.49 12.12
N PHE A 68 -7.41 5.64 12.34
CA PHE A 68 -7.02 4.60 11.38
C PHE A 68 -8.14 3.59 11.13
N ARG A 69 -8.83 3.12 12.18
CA ARG A 69 -9.99 2.24 12.01
C ARG A 69 -11.12 2.90 11.22
N ALA A 70 -11.40 4.18 11.49
CA ALA A 70 -12.40 4.93 10.73
C ALA A 70 -12.01 5.04 9.25
N ASP A 71 -10.74 5.28 8.96
CA ASP A 71 -10.25 5.32 7.58
C ASP A 71 -10.24 3.95 6.90
N LEU A 72 -9.98 2.86 7.61
CA LEU A 72 -10.16 1.50 7.08
C LEU A 72 -11.62 1.25 6.66
N VAL A 73 -12.59 1.68 7.47
CA VAL A 73 -14.01 1.59 7.10
C VAL A 73 -14.32 2.42 5.86
N ARG A 74 -13.80 3.65 5.79
CA ARG A 74 -13.99 4.54 4.61
C ARG A 74 -13.37 3.96 3.34
N LEU A 75 -12.19 3.34 3.44
CA LEU A 75 -11.48 2.70 2.32
C LEU A 75 -12.21 1.47 1.80
N ASN A 76 -12.88 0.72 2.67
CA ASN A 76 -13.58 -0.51 2.30
C ASN A 76 -15.07 -0.32 1.95
N ARG A 77 -15.61 0.91 2.13
CA ARG A 77 -17.01 1.21 1.86
C ARG A 77 -17.17 1.93 0.53
N PHE A 78 -17.75 1.24 -0.47
CA PHE A 78 -18.12 1.83 -1.76
C PHE A 78 -19.56 2.33 -1.71
N GLY A 79 -19.76 3.61 -2.04
CA GLY A 79 -21.06 4.27 -2.08
C GLY A 79 -21.56 4.53 -3.51
N PRO A 80 -22.77 5.09 -3.65
CA PRO A 80 -23.35 5.41 -4.97
C PRO A 80 -22.47 6.37 -5.79
N HIS A 81 -21.81 7.34 -5.15
CA HIS A 81 -20.92 8.30 -5.79
C HIS A 81 -19.68 7.65 -6.40
N ASP A 82 -19.20 6.54 -5.84
CA ASP A 82 -17.97 5.88 -6.31
C ASP A 82 -18.13 5.32 -7.74
N ARG A 83 -19.31 4.78 -8.08
CA ARG A 83 -19.59 4.28 -9.44
C ARG A 83 -19.62 5.42 -10.46
N GLY A 84 -20.20 6.57 -10.07
CA GLY A 84 -20.21 7.78 -10.88
C GLY A 84 -18.80 8.31 -11.13
N TRP A 85 -17.97 8.33 -10.08
CA TRP A 85 -16.58 8.78 -10.15
C TRP A 85 -15.75 7.93 -11.13
N LEU A 86 -15.86 6.62 -11.09
CA LEU A 86 -15.14 5.72 -12.01
C LEU A 86 -15.50 6.01 -13.48
N ARG A 87 -16.80 6.17 -13.78
CA ARG A 87 -17.27 6.53 -15.14
C ARG A 87 -16.77 7.93 -15.57
N ALA A 88 -16.81 8.90 -14.66
CA ALA A 88 -16.36 10.27 -14.92
C ALA A 88 -14.84 10.32 -15.17
N THR A 89 -14.05 9.58 -14.41
CA THR A 89 -12.59 9.49 -14.57
C THR A 89 -12.23 8.94 -15.95
N LEU A 90 -12.89 7.87 -16.41
CA LEU A 90 -12.70 7.33 -17.76
C LEU A 90 -13.03 8.37 -18.85
N ARG A 91 -13.98 9.28 -18.58
CA ARG A 91 -14.38 10.38 -19.47
C ARG A 91 -13.63 11.68 -19.21
N ARG A 92 -12.63 11.68 -18.33
CA ARG A 92 -11.86 12.86 -17.89
C ARG A 92 -12.76 14.01 -17.38
N ARG A 93 -13.84 13.68 -16.69
CA ARG A 93 -14.78 14.64 -16.10
C ARG A 93 -14.58 14.71 -14.59
N PRO A 94 -14.66 15.90 -13.95
CA PRO A 94 -14.67 16.01 -12.50
C PRO A 94 -15.90 15.32 -11.92
N HIS A 95 -15.73 14.71 -10.74
CA HIS A 95 -16.82 14.10 -9.99
C HIS A 95 -16.50 14.16 -8.50
N PRO A 96 -17.47 14.53 -7.65
CA PRO A 96 -17.27 14.67 -6.20
C PRO A 96 -16.83 13.35 -5.58
N SER A 97 -15.94 13.44 -4.60
CA SER A 97 -15.46 12.29 -3.83
C SER A 97 -15.35 12.60 -2.34
N GLY A 98 -15.43 11.56 -1.50
CA GLY A 98 -15.19 11.66 -0.05
C GLY A 98 -13.71 11.79 0.30
N LYS A 99 -13.33 11.56 1.57
CA LYS A 99 -11.94 11.62 2.05
C LYS A 99 -10.99 10.76 1.20
N PHE A 100 -11.48 9.64 0.70
CA PHE A 100 -10.79 8.78 -0.27
C PHE A 100 -11.64 8.64 -1.53
N ASN A 101 -11.02 8.85 -2.69
CA ASN A 101 -11.68 8.60 -3.96
C ASN A 101 -11.66 7.09 -4.29
N PRO A 102 -12.51 6.62 -5.22
CA PRO A 102 -12.60 5.21 -5.58
C PRO A 102 -11.29 4.58 -6.05
N GLY A 103 -10.44 5.33 -6.75
CA GLY A 103 -9.11 4.86 -7.15
C GLY A 103 -8.23 4.55 -5.92
N GLN A 104 -8.27 5.40 -4.90
CA GLN A 104 -7.55 5.17 -3.63
C GLN A 104 -8.13 3.97 -2.86
N LYS A 105 -9.45 3.78 -2.86
CA LYS A 105 -10.10 2.63 -2.24
C LYS A 105 -9.70 1.31 -2.93
N MET A 106 -9.75 1.28 -4.26
CA MET A 106 -9.34 0.11 -5.05
C MET A 106 -7.86 -0.20 -4.84
N TYR A 107 -7.00 0.82 -4.90
CA TYR A 107 -5.57 0.65 -4.65
C TYR A 107 -5.30 0.08 -3.25
N ALA A 108 -5.93 0.62 -2.21
CA ALA A 108 -5.75 0.16 -0.84
C ALA A 108 -6.18 -1.31 -0.68
N SER A 109 -7.31 -1.71 -1.27
CA SER A 109 -7.80 -3.09 -1.24
C SER A 109 -6.89 -4.05 -1.99
N LEU A 110 -6.42 -3.67 -3.19
CA LEU A 110 -5.49 -4.47 -3.99
C LEU A 110 -4.14 -4.62 -3.30
N ALA A 111 -3.60 -3.52 -2.76
CA ALA A 111 -2.31 -3.54 -2.05
C ALA A 111 -2.39 -4.39 -0.78
N ALA A 112 -3.46 -4.25 0.01
CA ALA A 112 -3.66 -5.07 1.20
C ALA A 112 -3.79 -6.56 0.86
N GLY A 113 -4.60 -6.91 -0.15
CA GLY A 113 -4.75 -8.28 -0.63
C GLY A 113 -3.42 -8.85 -1.14
N ALA A 114 -2.67 -8.08 -1.94
CA ALA A 114 -1.37 -8.48 -2.44
C ALA A 114 -0.38 -8.74 -1.30
N VAL A 115 -0.28 -7.83 -0.30
CA VAL A 115 0.60 -8.02 0.86
C VAL A 115 0.24 -9.30 1.63
N LEU A 116 -1.05 -9.60 1.83
CA LEU A 116 -1.47 -10.83 2.50
C LEU A 116 -1.09 -12.09 1.71
N VAL A 117 -1.29 -12.08 0.38
CA VAL A 117 -0.88 -13.19 -0.50
C VAL A 117 0.64 -13.37 -0.47
N MET A 118 1.39 -12.26 -0.56
CA MET A 118 2.86 -12.28 -0.50
C MET A 118 3.37 -12.82 0.83
N THR A 119 2.77 -12.39 1.93
CA THR A 119 3.12 -12.92 3.27
C THR A 119 2.80 -14.41 3.38
N GLY A 120 1.61 -14.83 2.97
CA GLY A 120 1.20 -16.24 3.03
C GLY A 120 2.09 -17.16 2.19
N THR A 121 2.36 -16.77 0.94
CA THR A 121 3.26 -17.54 0.04
C THR A 121 4.70 -17.52 0.54
N GLY A 122 5.18 -16.38 1.05
CA GLY A 122 6.50 -16.26 1.67
C GLY A 122 6.68 -17.21 2.87
N LEU A 123 5.68 -17.29 3.76
CA LEU A 123 5.71 -18.24 4.89
C LEU A 123 5.73 -19.69 4.43
N ILE A 124 4.97 -20.05 3.40
CA ILE A 124 5.00 -21.41 2.82
C ILE A 124 6.39 -21.74 2.26
N MET A 125 7.07 -20.78 1.66
CA MET A 125 8.42 -20.94 1.11
C MET A 125 9.47 -21.01 2.22
N TRP A 126 9.34 -20.23 3.27
CA TRP A 126 10.29 -20.14 4.39
C TRP A 126 10.27 -21.42 5.25
N PHE A 127 9.07 -21.88 5.66
CA PHE A 127 8.93 -23.04 6.52
C PHE A 127 8.85 -24.33 5.70
N THR A 128 10.00 -24.77 5.17
CA THR A 128 10.09 -25.91 4.25
C THR A 128 9.63 -27.25 4.85
N SER A 129 9.67 -27.40 6.16
CA SER A 129 9.21 -28.60 6.88
C SER A 129 7.67 -28.67 7.02
N LEU A 130 6.96 -27.53 6.88
CA LEU A 130 5.51 -27.45 7.09
C LEU A 130 4.72 -27.65 5.79
N ALA A 131 5.36 -27.56 4.62
CA ALA A 131 4.65 -27.65 3.35
C ALA A 131 5.35 -28.63 2.38
N PRO A 132 4.62 -29.58 1.77
CA PRO A 132 5.10 -30.43 0.70
C PRO A 132 5.65 -29.63 -0.48
N LEU A 133 6.57 -30.24 -1.25
CA LEU A 133 7.25 -29.56 -2.36
C LEU A 133 6.28 -28.98 -3.39
N VAL A 134 5.20 -29.68 -3.70
CA VAL A 134 4.18 -29.20 -4.66
C VAL A 134 3.56 -27.86 -4.26
N TYR A 135 3.26 -27.67 -2.97
CA TYR A 135 2.70 -26.39 -2.48
C TYR A 135 3.76 -25.29 -2.47
N ARG A 136 5.01 -25.63 -2.14
CA ARG A 136 6.12 -24.65 -2.17
C ARG A 136 6.39 -24.18 -3.60
N THR A 137 6.37 -25.07 -4.58
CA THR A 137 6.51 -24.71 -6.00
C THR A 137 5.40 -23.78 -6.46
N GLY A 138 4.14 -24.10 -6.10
CA GLY A 138 2.99 -23.22 -6.37
C GLY A 138 3.11 -21.87 -5.67
N ALA A 139 3.55 -21.87 -4.38
CA ALA A 139 3.77 -20.65 -3.63
C ALA A 139 4.86 -19.76 -4.26
N THR A 140 5.97 -20.34 -4.73
CA THR A 140 7.03 -19.61 -5.45
C THR A 140 6.49 -18.94 -6.70
N PHE A 141 5.72 -19.65 -7.51
CA PHE A 141 5.10 -19.08 -8.71
C PHE A 141 4.20 -17.88 -8.38
N VAL A 142 3.32 -18.05 -7.38
CA VAL A 142 2.41 -16.96 -6.96
C VAL A 142 3.19 -15.79 -6.35
N HIS A 143 4.25 -16.08 -5.58
CA HIS A 143 5.08 -15.05 -4.95
C HIS A 143 5.82 -14.21 -6.00
N ASP A 144 6.42 -14.84 -6.99
CA ASP A 144 7.18 -14.14 -8.05
C ASP A 144 6.28 -13.24 -8.90
N TRP A 145 5.16 -13.76 -9.37
CA TRP A 145 4.19 -12.95 -10.14
C TRP A 145 3.51 -11.89 -9.27
N GLY A 146 3.22 -12.21 -8.01
CA GLY A 146 2.70 -11.28 -7.02
C GLY A 146 3.67 -10.14 -6.74
N ALA A 147 4.98 -10.43 -6.69
CA ALA A 147 6.02 -9.41 -6.51
C ALA A 147 6.05 -8.41 -7.68
N LEU A 148 5.95 -8.89 -8.92
CA LEU A 148 5.86 -8.02 -10.11
C LEU A 148 4.61 -7.15 -10.08
N LEU A 149 3.44 -7.74 -9.75
CA LEU A 149 2.19 -7.00 -9.64
C LEU A 149 2.26 -5.95 -8.54
N LEU A 150 2.71 -6.31 -7.34
CA LEU A 150 2.85 -5.40 -6.21
C LEU A 150 3.86 -4.29 -6.52
N GLY A 151 4.97 -4.64 -7.20
CA GLY A 151 5.95 -3.68 -7.68
C GLY A 151 5.33 -2.65 -8.63
N ALA A 152 4.55 -3.09 -9.60
CA ALA A 152 3.85 -2.20 -10.53
C ALA A 152 2.83 -1.31 -9.80
N LEU A 153 2.08 -1.86 -8.83
CA LEU A 153 1.13 -1.09 -8.01
C LEU A 153 1.85 0.01 -7.20
N VAL A 154 2.97 -0.33 -6.55
CA VAL A 154 3.74 0.63 -5.74
C VAL A 154 4.39 1.70 -6.61
N LEU A 155 4.97 1.35 -7.76
CA LEU A 155 5.53 2.32 -8.71
C LEU A 155 4.45 3.26 -9.25
N GLY A 156 3.29 2.73 -9.62
CA GLY A 156 2.13 3.53 -10.03
C GLY A 156 1.64 4.47 -8.93
N HIS A 157 1.62 4.00 -7.68
CA HIS A 157 1.27 4.83 -6.53
C HIS A 157 2.27 5.97 -6.32
N ILE A 158 3.57 5.68 -6.36
CA ILE A 158 4.62 6.69 -6.23
C ILE A 158 4.51 7.72 -7.37
N TRP A 159 4.29 7.25 -8.60
CA TRP A 159 4.14 8.14 -9.76
C TRP A 159 2.93 9.07 -9.61
N ILE A 160 1.75 8.56 -9.23
CA ILE A 160 0.56 9.38 -8.99
C ILE A 160 0.81 10.38 -7.84
N ALA A 161 1.39 9.91 -6.72
CA ALA A 161 1.70 10.76 -5.58
C ALA A 161 2.75 11.84 -5.92
N SER A 162 3.70 11.56 -6.80
CA SER A 162 4.71 12.54 -7.23
C SER A 162 4.11 13.71 -7.99
N ASN A 163 2.96 13.52 -8.64
CA ASN A 163 2.25 14.55 -9.39
C ASN A 163 1.27 15.40 -8.53
N ASP A 164 1.12 15.08 -7.23
CA ASP A 164 0.29 15.87 -6.30
C ASP A 164 1.12 16.30 -5.07
N PRO A 165 1.83 17.45 -5.16
CA PRO A 165 2.65 17.96 -4.06
C PRO A 165 1.86 18.23 -2.78
N GLU A 166 0.58 18.61 -2.89
CA GLU A 166 -0.25 18.93 -1.75
C GLU A 166 -0.75 17.67 -1.03
N ALA A 167 -1.12 16.62 -1.75
CA ALA A 167 -1.39 15.31 -1.16
C ALA A 167 -0.17 14.75 -0.41
N ARG A 168 1.04 14.88 -0.98
CA ARG A 168 2.30 14.52 -0.30
C ARG A 168 2.55 15.37 0.93
N GLY A 169 2.28 16.68 0.85
CA GLY A 169 2.32 17.62 1.98
C GLY A 169 1.38 17.17 3.10
N GLY A 170 0.17 16.73 2.75
CA GLY A 170 -0.82 16.18 3.67
C GLY A 170 -0.29 14.94 4.42
N LEU A 171 0.38 14.03 3.72
CA LEU A 171 1.00 12.86 4.35
C LEU A 171 2.22 13.24 5.21
N ARG A 172 2.96 14.31 4.86
CA ARG A 172 4.11 14.78 5.62
C ARG A 172 3.70 15.54 6.87
N THR A 173 2.76 16.45 6.77
CA THR A 173 2.36 17.39 7.84
C THR A 173 1.08 16.98 8.57
N GLY A 174 0.20 16.25 7.91
CA GLY A 174 -1.15 15.91 8.37
C GLY A 174 -2.22 16.87 7.83
N PHE A 175 -1.83 17.93 7.12
CA PHE A 175 -2.75 19.00 6.70
C PHE A 175 -2.70 19.23 5.20
N VAL A 176 -3.86 19.64 4.64
CA VAL A 176 -4.02 20.08 3.25
C VAL A 176 -4.81 21.38 3.23
N SER A 177 -4.71 22.18 2.15
CA SER A 177 -5.50 23.38 1.99
C SER A 177 -6.99 23.05 1.76
N ARG A 178 -7.89 23.96 2.14
CA ARG A 178 -9.32 23.82 1.82
C ARG A 178 -9.58 23.88 0.32
N ALA A 179 -8.79 24.64 -0.41
CA ALA A 179 -8.91 24.75 -1.86
C ALA A 179 -8.63 23.42 -2.55
N TRP A 180 -7.56 22.72 -2.14
CA TRP A 180 -7.24 21.39 -2.64
C TRP A 180 -8.32 20.36 -2.25
N ALA A 181 -8.77 20.39 -0.97
CA ALA A 181 -9.80 19.48 -0.49
C ALA A 181 -11.12 19.64 -1.27
N ARG A 182 -11.58 20.85 -1.52
CA ARG A 182 -12.78 21.11 -2.35
C ARG A 182 -12.61 20.68 -3.80
N ARG A 183 -11.41 20.79 -4.36
CA ARG A 183 -11.16 20.41 -5.75
C ARG A 183 -11.13 18.89 -5.95
N HIS A 184 -10.58 18.15 -4.99
CA HIS A 184 -10.31 16.71 -5.13
C HIS A 184 -11.18 15.81 -4.26
N HIS A 185 -11.76 16.35 -3.17
CA HIS A 185 -12.50 15.64 -2.12
C HIS A 185 -13.67 16.49 -1.59
N GLU A 186 -14.49 17.00 -2.49
CA GLU A 186 -15.58 17.97 -2.21
C GLU A 186 -16.52 17.50 -1.10
N LEU A 187 -17.00 16.25 -1.17
CA LEU A 187 -17.90 15.67 -0.17
C LEU A 187 -17.27 15.57 1.23
N TRP A 188 -15.94 15.46 1.30
CA TRP A 188 -15.22 15.49 2.58
C TRP A 188 -14.96 16.93 3.05
N ALA A 189 -14.67 17.84 2.12
CA ALA A 189 -14.38 19.23 2.46
C ALA A 189 -15.59 19.97 3.04
N ASP A 190 -16.78 19.56 2.64
CA ASP A 190 -18.06 20.15 3.05
C ASP A 190 -18.73 19.37 4.19
N SER A 191 -18.14 18.24 4.65
CA SER A 191 -18.62 17.55 5.86
C SER A 191 -18.26 18.36 7.11
N PRO A 192 -19.11 18.40 8.15
CA PRO A 192 -18.72 18.92 9.45
C PRO A 192 -17.47 18.21 9.95
N GLU A 193 -16.54 18.97 10.56
CA GLU A 193 -15.33 18.38 11.16
C GLU A 193 -15.76 17.42 12.28
N GLU A 194 -15.53 16.09 12.09
CA GLU A 194 -15.62 15.06 13.13
C GLU A 194 -14.36 15.10 14.01
#